data_4dd3d43fdc128dac718d7a1d54976896
#
_entry.id   4dd3d43fdc128dac718d7a1d54976896
#
_cell.length_a   1.000
_cell.length_b   1.000
_cell.length_c   1.000
_cell.angle_alpha   90.00
_cell.angle_beta   90.00
_cell.angle_gamma   90.00
#
_symmetry.space_group_name_H-M   'P 1'
#
loop_
_entity.id
_entity.type
_entity.pdbx_description
1 polymer ?
#
loop_
_entity_poly.entity_id
_entity_poly.type
_entity_poly.pdbx_seq_one_letter_code
_entity_poly.pdbx_strand_id
1 'polypeptide(L)'
;ADSSINDAFLNVKLCYNKREGAVEGSSLPVCMKFGAACRPETEEPSMKDPALASSSRLGGAVISDRVVASLLEELTNGRYAQADRLPAEVDLATELGVSRTVIRDALSEMERAGYVERVRGIGTVVNRAVLGLRSRLDQKLEYYPLIRSFGSYPHADGIQVMLLRAGEEMAHALALEVGEEVICIKKRILADTTPVIYSIDYLPRSLFGNRDYTRIDLTGDIFEILEQECHQQISSNVAHLKASCGDEAIRAAMRLAPGEAMLLLDEVCFNRLCRPVMRSLSYYTNFFDFSILRKLL
;
A
#
# COMPACT_ATOMS: atom_id res chain seq x y z
N ALA A 1 -20.21 26.84 24.54
CA ALA A 1 -19.20 26.81 23.53
C ALA A 1 -18.80 25.36 23.33
N ASP A 2 -18.90 24.90 22.11
CA ASP A 2 -18.54 23.60 21.50
C ASP A 2 -19.52 22.43 21.65
N SER A 3 -20.58 22.50 20.84
CA SER A 3 -21.45 21.35 20.53
C SER A 3 -21.44 20.99 19.01
N SER A 4 -20.52 21.52 18.22
CA SER A 4 -20.55 21.38 16.75
C SER A 4 -19.66 20.25 16.16
N ILE A 5 -18.92 19.49 16.98
CA ILE A 5 -18.05 18.42 16.51
C ILE A 5 -18.71 17.03 16.59
N ASN A 6 -19.78 16.88 17.39
CA ASN A 6 -20.43 15.58 17.60
C ASN A 6 -21.52 15.23 16.57
N ASP A 7 -22.02 16.18 15.79
CA ASP A 7 -23.09 15.90 14.82
C ASP A 7 -22.63 15.31 13.48
N ALA A 8 -21.33 15.41 13.15
CA ALA A 8 -20.79 14.83 11.93
C ALA A 8 -20.66 13.29 11.99
N PHE A 9 -20.62 12.72 13.21
CA PHE A 9 -20.41 11.27 13.40
C PHE A 9 -21.70 10.43 13.41
N LEU A 10 -22.87 11.05 13.58
CA LEU A 10 -24.15 10.33 13.63
C LEU A 10 -24.80 10.10 12.26
N ASN A 11 -24.44 10.86 11.24
CA ASN A 11 -25.07 10.76 9.92
C ASN A 11 -24.57 9.61 9.03
N VAL A 12 -23.46 8.97 9.36
CA VAL A 12 -22.93 7.83 8.57
C VAL A 12 -23.75 6.54 8.82
N LYS A 13 -24.46 6.45 9.95
CA LYS A 13 -25.26 5.25 10.31
C LYS A 13 -26.64 5.22 9.67
N LEU A 14 -27.16 6.33 9.16
CA LEU A 14 -28.54 6.46 8.69
C LEU A 14 -28.73 6.33 7.16
N CYS A 15 -27.66 6.43 6.36
CA CYS A 15 -27.76 6.26 4.91
C CYS A 15 -27.70 4.82 4.42
N TYR A 16 -27.30 3.87 5.26
CA TYR A 16 -27.17 2.46 4.87
C TYR A 16 -28.45 1.61 5.08
N ASN A 17 -29.46 2.14 5.81
CA ASN A 17 -30.65 1.36 6.21
C ASN A 17 -31.97 1.81 5.57
N LYS A 18 -31.94 2.59 4.47
CA LYS A 18 -33.19 2.99 3.78
C LYS A 18 -33.08 2.92 2.27
N ARG A 19 -32.98 1.74 1.71
CA ARG A 19 -33.47 1.41 0.36
C ARG A 19 -33.51 -0.11 0.15
N GLU A 20 -34.30 -0.81 0.95
CA GLU A 20 -34.99 -2.01 0.49
C GLU A 20 -36.40 -1.60 0.10
N GLY A 21 -36.64 -1.46 -1.17
CA GLY A 21 -37.94 -1.13 -1.72
C GLY A 21 -37.87 -1.24 -3.24
N ALA A 22 -38.16 -2.44 -3.73
CA ALA A 22 -38.63 -2.85 -5.03
C ALA A 22 -38.52 -1.87 -6.22
N VAL A 23 -37.71 -2.25 -7.23
CA VAL A 23 -38.05 -2.10 -8.64
C VAL A 23 -37.65 -3.36 -9.36
N GLU A 24 -38.64 -4.09 -9.86
CA GLU A 24 -38.49 -5.16 -10.86
C GLU A 24 -37.98 -4.56 -12.19
N GLY A 25 -37.07 -5.29 -12.87
CA GLY A 25 -36.75 -4.98 -14.26
C GLY A 25 -35.34 -5.36 -14.66
N SER A 26 -35.18 -6.61 -15.07
CA SER A 26 -34.28 -7.15 -16.11
C SER A 26 -32.87 -6.54 -16.29
N SER A 27 -31.85 -7.30 -15.89
CA SER A 27 -30.78 -7.75 -16.81
C SER A 27 -29.79 -8.65 -16.07
N LEU A 28 -29.47 -9.74 -16.72
CA LEU A 28 -28.66 -10.88 -16.26
C LEU A 28 -27.23 -10.50 -15.90
N PRO A 29 -26.63 -11.14 -14.88
CA PRO A 29 -25.18 -11.04 -14.67
C PRO A 29 -24.47 -11.95 -15.67
N VAL A 30 -23.53 -11.38 -16.41
CA VAL A 30 -22.60 -12.14 -17.25
C VAL A 30 -21.64 -12.88 -16.35
N CYS A 31 -21.91 -14.15 -16.12
CA CYS A 31 -21.01 -15.08 -15.47
C CYS A 31 -20.08 -15.66 -16.54
N MET A 32 -18.86 -15.14 -16.68
CA MET A 32 -17.84 -15.76 -17.51
C MET A 32 -17.25 -16.98 -16.78
N LYS A 33 -17.61 -18.15 -17.24
CA LYS A 33 -16.95 -19.41 -16.91
C LYS A 33 -15.64 -19.49 -17.71
N PHE A 34 -14.52 -19.43 -17.05
CA PHE A 34 -13.25 -19.90 -17.60
C PHE A 34 -12.96 -21.29 -17.05
N GLY A 35 -13.16 -22.29 -17.89
CA GLY A 35 -12.62 -23.61 -17.72
C GLY A 35 -11.34 -23.72 -18.54
N ALA A 36 -10.21 -23.92 -17.89
CA ALA A 36 -9.02 -24.45 -18.52
C ALA A 36 -8.29 -25.36 -17.51
N ALA A 37 -8.17 -26.62 -17.90
CA ALA A 37 -7.47 -27.66 -17.18
C ALA A 37 -5.96 -27.38 -17.17
N CYS A 38 -5.33 -27.27 -15.99
CA CYS A 38 -3.89 -27.32 -15.83
C CYS A 38 -3.43 -28.76 -15.58
N ARG A 39 -2.54 -29.24 -16.43
CA ARG A 39 -1.69 -30.41 -16.16
C ARG A 39 -0.52 -29.99 -15.27
N PRO A 40 -0.02 -30.85 -14.37
CA PRO A 40 1.15 -30.56 -13.58
C PRO A 40 2.41 -30.92 -14.40
N GLU A 41 3.24 -29.95 -14.69
CA GLU A 41 4.63 -30.17 -15.10
C GLU A 41 5.53 -29.80 -13.93
N THR A 42 6.26 -30.81 -13.46
CA THR A 42 7.32 -30.72 -12.46
C THR A 42 8.58 -30.22 -13.15
N GLU A 43 8.93 -28.95 -12.93
CA GLU A 43 10.30 -28.46 -13.13
C GLU A 43 10.66 -27.55 -11.96
N GLU A 44 11.74 -27.91 -11.26
CA GLU A 44 12.37 -27.08 -10.24
C GLU A 44 12.93 -25.80 -10.89
N PRO A 45 12.53 -24.60 -10.46
CA PRO A 45 13.22 -23.41 -10.93
C PRO A 45 14.41 -23.09 -10.05
N SER A 46 15.58 -23.11 -10.67
CA SER A 46 16.83 -22.47 -10.21
C SER A 46 16.50 -21.07 -9.67
N MET A 47 16.78 -20.87 -8.36
CA MET A 47 16.70 -19.58 -7.69
C MET A 47 17.67 -18.58 -8.32
N LYS A 48 17.17 -17.78 -9.25
CA LYS A 48 17.70 -16.45 -9.57
C LYS A 48 16.55 -15.47 -9.37
N ASP A 49 16.64 -14.74 -8.28
CA ASP A 49 15.66 -13.78 -7.81
C ASP A 49 15.41 -12.66 -8.85
N PRO A 50 14.20 -12.54 -9.46
CA PRO A 50 13.90 -11.42 -10.35
C PRO A 50 13.40 -10.18 -9.60
N ALA A 51 13.32 -10.20 -8.26
CA ALA A 51 12.78 -9.09 -7.47
C ALA A 51 13.65 -7.83 -7.45
N LEU A 52 14.93 -7.92 -7.89
CA LEU A 52 15.83 -6.77 -8.07
C LEU A 52 15.73 -6.13 -9.47
N ALA A 53 15.01 -6.74 -10.41
CA ALA A 53 14.97 -6.25 -11.80
C ALA A 53 13.80 -5.31 -12.11
N SER A 54 12.78 -5.20 -11.26
CA SER A 54 11.64 -4.33 -11.52
C SER A 54 11.86 -2.87 -11.08
N SER A 55 12.84 -2.59 -10.22
CA SER A 55 13.18 -1.22 -9.83
C SER A 55 14.02 -0.45 -10.88
N SER A 56 14.46 -1.12 -11.96
CA SER A 56 15.37 -0.52 -12.97
C SER A 56 14.67 0.31 -14.05
N ARG A 57 13.36 0.47 -14.01
CA ARG A 57 12.62 1.28 -15.00
C ARG A 57 12.18 2.65 -14.53
N LEU A 58 12.38 3.00 -13.28
CA LEU A 58 12.30 4.39 -12.82
C LEU A 58 13.63 5.08 -13.18
N GLY A 59 13.68 5.60 -14.39
CA GLY A 59 14.78 6.45 -14.82
C GLY A 59 14.88 7.64 -13.90
N GLY A 60 15.84 7.59 -12.96
CA GLY A 60 16.14 8.68 -12.07
C GLY A 60 15.96 8.44 -10.57
N ALA A 61 16.00 7.18 -10.09
CA ALA A 61 16.32 6.96 -8.68
C ALA A 61 17.64 7.69 -8.40
N VAL A 62 17.60 8.69 -7.55
CA VAL A 62 18.78 9.44 -7.15
C VAL A 62 19.82 8.43 -6.68
N ILE A 63 21.10 8.63 -6.98
CA ILE A 63 22.18 7.71 -6.58
C ILE A 63 22.12 7.44 -5.06
N SER A 64 21.69 8.42 -4.26
CA SER A 64 21.45 8.30 -2.82
C SER A 64 20.45 7.20 -2.46
N ASP A 65 19.33 7.04 -3.21
CA ASP A 65 18.31 6.02 -2.92
C ASP A 65 18.89 4.61 -3.09
N ARG A 66 19.73 4.43 -4.12
CA ARG A 66 20.46 3.17 -4.35
C ARG A 66 21.46 2.87 -3.24
N VAL A 67 22.12 3.89 -2.72
CA VAL A 67 23.04 3.79 -1.58
C VAL A 67 22.26 3.44 -0.31
N VAL A 68 21.11 4.08 -0.07
CA VAL A 68 20.22 3.74 1.06
C VAL A 68 19.80 2.27 1.00
N ALA A 69 19.31 1.81 -0.15
CA ALA A 69 18.91 0.41 -0.32
C ALA A 69 20.07 -0.56 -0.08
N SER A 70 21.26 -0.26 -0.61
CA SER A 70 22.48 -1.06 -0.40
C SER A 70 22.89 -1.09 1.08
N LEU A 71 22.88 0.05 1.77
CA LEU A 71 23.22 0.12 3.20
C LEU A 71 22.20 -0.61 4.08
N LEU A 72 20.91 -0.54 3.76
CA LEU A 72 19.88 -1.29 4.47
C LEU A 72 20.06 -2.80 4.31
N GLU A 73 20.40 -3.27 3.11
CA GLU A 73 20.70 -4.68 2.88
C GLU A 73 21.93 -5.12 3.68
N GLU A 74 23.02 -4.34 3.68
CA GLU A 74 24.22 -4.61 4.46
C GLU A 74 23.97 -4.59 5.98
N LEU A 75 23.03 -3.76 6.45
CA LEU A 75 22.62 -3.68 7.86
C LEU A 75 21.70 -4.83 8.26
N THR A 76 20.93 -5.38 7.32
CA THR A 76 19.96 -6.44 7.60
C THR A 76 20.59 -7.82 7.48
N ASN A 77 21.25 -8.09 6.35
CA ASN A 77 21.74 -9.44 5.97
C ASN A 77 23.24 -9.47 5.65
N GLY A 78 23.90 -8.31 5.55
CA GLY A 78 25.28 -8.20 5.08
C GLY A 78 26.31 -7.99 6.20
N ARG A 79 27.41 -7.35 5.84
CA ARG A 79 28.59 -7.14 6.69
C ARG A 79 28.33 -6.37 7.98
N TYR A 80 27.31 -5.50 7.95
CA TYR A 80 26.94 -4.67 9.12
C TYR A 80 25.76 -5.25 9.91
N ALA A 81 25.36 -6.50 9.64
CA ALA A 81 24.21 -7.13 10.29
C ALA A 81 24.30 -7.20 11.83
N GLN A 82 25.51 -7.18 12.38
CA GLN A 82 25.74 -7.19 13.84
C GLN A 82 26.44 -5.91 14.34
N ALA A 83 26.65 -4.92 13.46
CA ALA A 83 27.36 -3.71 13.84
C ALA A 83 26.43 -2.71 14.58
N ASP A 84 26.88 -2.16 15.69
CA ASP A 84 26.19 -1.08 16.39
C ASP A 84 26.41 0.29 15.73
N ARG A 85 27.41 0.39 14.85
CA ARG A 85 27.78 1.63 14.15
C ARG A 85 28.19 1.34 12.72
N LEU A 86 27.88 2.26 11.83
CA LEU A 86 28.42 2.26 10.47
C LEU A 86 29.86 2.81 10.45
N PRO A 87 30.67 2.43 9.44
CA PRO A 87 31.96 3.06 9.18
C PRO A 87 31.85 4.57 8.95
N ALA A 88 32.99 5.26 8.97
CA ALA A 88 33.02 6.69 8.69
C ALA A 88 32.56 6.99 7.25
N GLU A 89 31.98 8.20 7.03
CA GLU A 89 31.47 8.61 5.68
C GLU A 89 32.53 8.47 4.58
N VAL A 90 33.81 8.66 4.92
CA VAL A 90 34.93 8.54 3.96
C VAL A 90 35.14 7.07 3.55
N ASP A 91 35.05 6.17 4.51
CA ASP A 91 35.25 4.73 4.28
C ASP A 91 34.09 4.16 3.46
N LEU A 92 32.84 4.52 3.82
CA LEU A 92 31.63 4.16 3.07
C LEU A 92 31.68 4.69 1.62
N ALA A 93 32.15 5.96 1.44
CA ALA A 93 32.27 6.54 0.11
C ALA A 93 33.27 5.76 -0.77
N THR A 94 34.41 5.38 -0.19
CA THR A 94 35.44 4.57 -0.87
C THR A 94 34.91 3.18 -1.19
N GLU A 95 34.23 2.55 -0.25
CA GLU A 95 33.73 1.19 -0.36
C GLU A 95 32.61 1.06 -1.42
N LEU A 96 31.69 2.02 -1.46
CA LEU A 96 30.56 2.05 -2.39
C LEU A 96 30.89 2.75 -3.72
N GLY A 97 32.09 3.31 -3.87
CA GLY A 97 32.53 3.96 -5.10
C GLY A 97 31.71 5.24 -5.43
N VAL A 98 31.25 5.97 -4.41
CA VAL A 98 30.46 7.19 -4.56
C VAL A 98 31.10 8.38 -3.86
N SER A 99 30.59 9.60 -4.13
CA SER A 99 31.08 10.78 -3.44
C SER A 99 30.63 10.82 -1.98
N ARG A 100 31.40 11.50 -1.12
CA ARG A 100 31.01 11.75 0.30
C ARG A 100 29.69 12.49 0.42
N THR A 101 29.35 13.35 -0.53
CA THR A 101 28.06 14.05 -0.56
C THR A 101 26.91 13.05 -0.68
N VAL A 102 27.01 12.10 -1.61
CA VAL A 102 26.01 11.04 -1.78
C VAL A 102 25.85 10.21 -0.51
N ILE A 103 26.95 9.83 0.15
CA ILE A 103 26.88 9.11 1.44
C ILE A 103 26.17 9.96 2.51
N ARG A 104 26.49 11.23 2.59
CA ARG A 104 25.86 12.13 3.57
C ARG A 104 24.37 12.30 3.33
N ASP A 105 23.96 12.41 2.06
CA ASP A 105 22.55 12.49 1.68
C ASP A 105 21.82 11.19 2.02
N ALA A 106 22.40 10.05 1.69
CA ALA A 106 21.86 8.72 2.04
C ALA A 106 21.74 8.52 3.57
N LEU A 107 22.79 8.86 4.33
CA LEU A 107 22.74 8.77 5.79
C LEU A 107 21.73 9.75 6.42
N SER A 108 21.53 10.94 5.81
CA SER A 108 20.50 11.88 6.26
C SER A 108 19.09 11.34 6.05
N GLU A 109 18.88 10.62 4.95
CA GLU A 109 17.61 9.94 4.68
C GLU A 109 17.38 8.76 5.64
N MET A 110 18.40 7.92 5.85
CA MET A 110 18.33 6.82 6.82
C MET A 110 18.10 7.33 8.25
N GLU A 111 18.70 8.46 8.62
CA GLU A 111 18.48 9.10 9.90
C GLU A 111 17.06 9.63 10.03
N ARG A 112 16.52 10.29 9.00
CA ARG A 112 15.13 10.74 8.96
C ARG A 112 14.16 9.56 9.08
N ALA A 113 14.45 8.45 8.40
CA ALA A 113 13.69 7.21 8.49
C ALA A 113 13.92 6.46 9.82
N GLY A 114 14.88 6.88 10.65
CA GLY A 114 15.17 6.35 11.98
C GLY A 114 16.01 5.07 12.02
N TYR A 115 16.57 4.64 10.90
CA TYR A 115 17.44 3.46 10.82
C TYR A 115 18.81 3.70 11.48
N VAL A 116 19.25 4.94 11.45
CA VAL A 116 20.52 5.37 12.07
C VAL A 116 20.34 6.69 12.81
N GLU A 117 21.31 7.02 13.69
CA GLU A 117 21.42 8.31 14.37
C GLU A 117 22.87 8.79 14.27
N ARG A 118 23.11 10.03 13.80
CA ARG A 118 24.45 10.62 13.74
C ARG A 118 24.77 11.38 15.01
N VAL A 119 25.63 10.83 15.82
CA VAL A 119 25.99 11.39 17.13
C VAL A 119 27.40 11.97 17.06
N ARG A 120 27.53 13.29 17.39
CA ARG A 120 28.80 13.97 17.37
C ARG A 120 29.82 13.30 18.31
N GLY A 121 31.00 12.98 17.79
CA GLY A 121 32.08 12.31 18.53
C GLY A 121 31.91 10.80 18.69
N ILE A 122 30.75 10.26 18.33
CA ILE A 122 30.47 8.82 18.43
C ILE A 122 30.43 8.17 17.03
N GLY A 123 29.88 8.88 16.03
CA GLY A 123 29.68 8.37 14.69
C GLY A 123 28.22 8.07 14.36
N THR A 124 27.98 7.26 13.35
CA THR A 124 26.64 6.85 12.90
C THR A 124 26.23 5.57 13.62
N VAL A 125 25.33 5.70 14.60
CA VAL A 125 24.81 4.59 15.42
C VAL A 125 23.62 3.94 14.72
N VAL A 126 23.54 2.62 14.73
CA VAL A 126 22.49 1.82 14.08
C VAL A 126 21.33 1.57 15.05
N ASN A 127 20.12 1.87 14.63
CA ASN A 127 18.90 1.59 15.38
C ASN A 127 18.36 0.20 15.04
N ARG A 128 18.83 -0.82 15.72
CA ARG A 128 18.43 -2.21 15.51
C ARG A 128 16.93 -2.46 15.70
N ALA A 129 16.31 -1.76 16.64
CA ALA A 129 14.88 -1.90 16.89
C ALA A 129 14.03 -1.49 15.67
N VAL A 130 14.47 -0.46 14.93
CA VAL A 130 13.76 0.01 13.74
C VAL A 130 14.05 -0.88 12.52
N LEU A 131 15.27 -1.39 12.38
CA LEU A 131 15.61 -2.33 11.30
C LEU A 131 14.82 -3.65 11.37
N GLY A 132 14.41 -4.07 12.56
CA GLY A 132 13.61 -5.28 12.78
C GLY A 132 12.12 -5.12 12.49
N LEU A 133 11.61 -3.91 12.23
CA LEU A 133 10.20 -3.66 11.96
C LEU A 133 9.85 -4.03 10.52
N ARG A 134 8.87 -4.94 10.34
CA ARG A 134 8.45 -5.44 9.02
C ARG A 134 7.33 -4.62 8.38
N SER A 135 6.51 -3.97 9.20
CA SER A 135 5.32 -3.24 8.75
C SER A 135 5.19 -1.90 9.47
N ARG A 136 5.78 -0.88 8.88
CA ARG A 136 5.77 0.48 9.43
C ARG A 136 4.66 1.30 8.78
N LEU A 137 3.71 1.80 9.59
CA LEU A 137 2.62 2.66 9.10
C LEU A 137 3.08 4.06 8.67
N ASP A 138 4.26 4.49 9.13
CA ASP A 138 4.88 5.74 8.69
C ASP A 138 5.64 5.60 7.34
N GLN A 139 5.66 4.40 6.78
CA GLN A 139 6.15 4.10 5.43
C GLN A 139 5.06 3.35 4.67
N LYS A 140 4.69 3.83 3.50
CA LYS A 140 3.72 3.10 2.68
C LYS A 140 4.39 1.89 2.07
N LEU A 141 3.86 0.71 2.39
CA LEU A 141 4.18 -0.54 1.72
C LEU A 141 2.98 -0.96 0.89
N GLU A 142 3.22 -1.35 -0.35
CA GLU A 142 2.22 -1.99 -1.18
C GLU A 142 1.87 -3.36 -0.60
N TYR A 143 0.65 -3.86 -0.87
CA TYR A 143 0.15 -5.08 -0.24
C TYR A 143 1.02 -6.31 -0.53
N TYR A 144 1.48 -6.47 -1.76
CA TYR A 144 2.23 -7.65 -2.16
C TYR A 144 3.64 -7.69 -1.56
N PRO A 145 4.44 -6.61 -1.63
CA PRO A 145 5.71 -6.53 -0.90
C PRO A 145 5.55 -6.71 0.61
N LEU A 146 4.49 -6.13 1.20
CA LEU A 146 4.20 -6.28 2.63
C LEU A 146 3.98 -7.76 3.00
N ILE A 147 3.13 -8.49 2.29
CA ILE A 147 2.86 -9.91 2.55
C ILE A 147 4.13 -10.76 2.36
N ARG A 148 4.92 -10.48 1.32
CA ARG A 148 6.20 -11.18 1.09
C ARG A 148 7.19 -10.97 2.24
N SER A 149 7.21 -9.79 2.87
CA SER A 149 8.07 -9.51 4.02
C SER A 149 7.73 -10.38 5.25
N PHE A 150 6.50 -10.94 5.30
CA PHE A 150 6.07 -11.92 6.31
C PHE A 150 6.35 -13.37 5.89
N GLY A 151 6.96 -13.60 4.73
CA GLY A 151 7.33 -14.93 4.23
C GLY A 151 6.19 -15.69 3.54
N SER A 152 5.10 -15.01 3.18
CA SER A 152 3.93 -15.61 2.52
C SER A 152 3.83 -15.16 1.06
N TYR A 153 3.15 -15.97 0.24
CA TYR A 153 2.89 -15.66 -1.16
C TYR A 153 1.59 -14.85 -1.31
N PRO A 154 1.65 -13.61 -1.84
CA PRO A 154 0.47 -12.78 -2.02
C PRO A 154 -0.26 -13.11 -3.33
N HIS A 155 -1.59 -13.11 -3.28
CA HIS A 155 -2.43 -13.06 -4.48
C HIS A 155 -3.78 -12.41 -4.16
N ALA A 156 -4.51 -11.98 -5.19
CA ALA A 156 -5.84 -11.40 -5.03
C ALA A 156 -6.91 -12.31 -5.63
N ASP A 157 -8.09 -12.33 -4.99
CA ASP A 157 -9.30 -12.96 -5.50
C ASP A 157 -10.56 -12.13 -5.19
N GLY A 158 -11.71 -12.60 -5.62
CA GLY A 158 -12.99 -11.97 -5.31
C GLY A 158 -13.13 -10.56 -5.88
N ILE A 159 -12.46 -10.26 -7.00
CA ILE A 159 -12.42 -8.93 -7.60
C ILE A 159 -13.79 -8.54 -8.13
N GLN A 160 -14.25 -7.37 -7.72
CA GLN A 160 -15.48 -6.74 -8.19
C GLN A 160 -15.17 -5.34 -8.67
N VAL A 161 -15.64 -4.98 -9.86
CA VAL A 161 -15.47 -3.65 -10.43
C VAL A 161 -16.84 -3.06 -10.71
N MET A 162 -17.07 -1.84 -10.23
CA MET A 162 -18.33 -1.14 -10.36
C MET A 162 -18.08 0.31 -10.77
N LEU A 163 -18.93 0.85 -11.61
CA LEU A 163 -18.98 2.28 -11.91
C LEU A 163 -20.00 2.92 -10.96
N LEU A 164 -19.57 3.90 -10.21
CA LEU A 164 -20.38 4.65 -9.24
C LEU A 164 -20.39 6.13 -9.60
N ARG A 165 -21.30 6.89 -9.00
CA ARG A 165 -21.29 8.35 -9.04
C ARG A 165 -20.82 8.89 -7.69
N ALA A 166 -19.89 9.85 -7.71
CA ALA A 166 -19.35 10.46 -6.52
C ALA A 166 -20.44 11.21 -5.75
N GLY A 167 -20.68 10.80 -4.50
CA GLY A 167 -21.40 11.60 -3.52
C GLY A 167 -20.51 12.71 -2.95
N GLU A 168 -21.06 13.58 -2.11
CA GLU A 168 -20.35 14.75 -1.55
C GLU A 168 -19.00 14.40 -0.92
N GLU A 169 -18.96 13.38 -0.05
CA GLU A 169 -17.73 12.96 0.65
C GLU A 169 -16.65 12.47 -0.34
N MET A 170 -17.05 11.66 -1.33
CA MET A 170 -16.13 11.11 -2.33
C MET A 170 -15.64 12.20 -3.28
N ALA A 171 -16.54 13.09 -3.71
CA ALA A 171 -16.22 14.23 -4.55
C ALA A 171 -15.20 15.16 -3.87
N HIS A 172 -15.43 15.47 -2.58
CA HIS A 172 -14.48 16.25 -1.79
C HIS A 172 -13.12 15.54 -1.67
N ALA A 173 -13.09 14.24 -1.33
CA ALA A 173 -11.85 13.49 -1.15
C ALA A 173 -11.00 13.37 -2.42
N LEU A 174 -11.66 13.26 -3.58
CA LEU A 174 -11.00 13.08 -4.88
C LEU A 174 -10.92 14.35 -5.73
N ALA A 175 -11.34 15.51 -5.17
CA ALA A 175 -11.43 16.80 -5.87
C ALA A 175 -12.23 16.70 -7.18
N LEU A 176 -13.40 16.05 -7.11
CA LEU A 176 -14.37 15.87 -8.20
C LEU A 176 -15.61 16.71 -7.99
N GLU A 177 -16.42 16.87 -9.03
CA GLU A 177 -17.77 17.36 -8.89
C GLU A 177 -18.70 16.24 -8.39
N VAL A 178 -19.74 16.60 -7.63
CA VAL A 178 -20.76 15.65 -7.19
C VAL A 178 -21.46 15.05 -8.42
N GLY A 179 -21.51 13.71 -8.47
CA GLY A 179 -22.09 12.98 -9.59
C GLY A 179 -21.09 12.58 -10.68
N GLU A 180 -19.83 12.99 -10.61
CA GLU A 180 -18.78 12.46 -11.50
C GLU A 180 -18.59 10.95 -11.32
N GLU A 181 -18.15 10.29 -12.38
CA GLU A 181 -17.98 8.85 -12.38
C GLU A 181 -16.70 8.41 -11.67
N VAL A 182 -16.86 7.41 -10.80
CA VAL A 182 -15.79 6.78 -10.02
C VAL A 182 -15.83 5.28 -10.23
N ILE A 183 -14.70 4.69 -10.54
CA ILE A 183 -14.53 3.24 -10.60
C ILE A 183 -14.24 2.75 -9.19
N CYS A 184 -15.08 1.86 -8.67
CA CYS A 184 -14.90 1.18 -7.40
C CYS A 184 -14.38 -0.23 -7.66
N ILE A 185 -13.22 -0.56 -7.12
CA ILE A 185 -12.58 -1.87 -7.21
C ILE A 185 -12.56 -2.46 -5.80
N LYS A 186 -13.22 -3.60 -5.62
CA LYS A 186 -13.14 -4.38 -4.39
C LYS A 186 -12.35 -5.64 -4.66
N LYS A 187 -11.42 -5.97 -3.79
CA LYS A 187 -10.68 -7.22 -3.88
C LYS A 187 -10.25 -7.73 -2.51
N ARG A 188 -10.10 -9.02 -2.40
CA ARG A 188 -9.54 -9.69 -1.24
C ARG A 188 -8.12 -10.10 -1.58
N ILE A 189 -7.19 -9.80 -0.67
CA ILE A 189 -5.78 -10.15 -0.81
C ILE A 189 -5.45 -11.20 0.24
N LEU A 190 -4.81 -12.27 -0.20
CA LEU A 190 -4.46 -13.43 0.59
C LEU A 190 -2.95 -13.53 0.78
N ALA A 191 -2.57 -14.00 1.96
CA ALA A 191 -1.24 -14.54 2.26
C ALA A 191 -1.37 -16.08 2.20
N ASP A 192 -0.81 -16.70 1.17
CA ASP A 192 -1.04 -18.11 0.83
C ASP A 192 -2.55 -18.40 0.66
N THR A 193 -3.19 -19.09 1.59
CA THR A 193 -4.64 -19.38 1.56
C THR A 193 -5.47 -18.53 2.52
N THR A 194 -4.82 -17.68 3.30
CA THR A 194 -5.45 -16.89 4.37
C THR A 194 -5.79 -15.49 3.87
N PRO A 195 -7.05 -15.05 3.92
CA PRO A 195 -7.41 -13.66 3.65
C PRO A 195 -6.80 -12.74 4.71
N VAL A 196 -6.02 -11.75 4.28
CA VAL A 196 -5.31 -10.84 5.20
C VAL A 196 -5.64 -9.37 4.99
N ILE A 197 -6.07 -8.98 3.76
CA ILE A 197 -6.50 -7.62 3.46
C ILE A 197 -7.77 -7.66 2.62
N TYR A 198 -8.74 -6.78 2.93
CA TYR A 198 -9.85 -6.45 2.04
C TYR A 198 -9.70 -5.00 1.60
N SER A 199 -9.57 -4.77 0.29
CA SER A 199 -9.37 -3.44 -0.29
C SER A 199 -10.62 -2.99 -1.04
N ILE A 200 -10.97 -1.71 -0.88
CA ILE A 200 -11.98 -1.01 -1.66
C ILE A 200 -11.32 0.26 -2.18
N ASP A 201 -10.98 0.27 -3.47
CA ASP A 201 -10.30 1.38 -4.11
C ASP A 201 -11.26 2.18 -4.98
N TYR A 202 -11.27 3.49 -4.84
CA TYR A 202 -12.10 4.42 -5.61
C TYR A 202 -11.19 5.29 -6.48
N LEU A 203 -11.39 5.23 -7.79
CA LEU A 203 -10.57 5.89 -8.80
C LEU A 203 -11.45 6.79 -9.68
N PRO A 204 -11.12 8.07 -9.87
CA PRO A 204 -11.80 8.89 -10.86
C PRO A 204 -11.81 8.21 -12.23
N ARG A 205 -12.99 8.03 -12.83
CA ARG A 205 -13.11 7.42 -14.17
C ARG A 205 -12.30 8.18 -15.22
N SER A 206 -12.16 9.50 -15.04
CA SER A 206 -11.41 10.38 -15.93
C SER A 206 -9.91 10.04 -16.04
N LEU A 207 -9.31 9.38 -15.05
CA LEU A 207 -7.91 8.93 -15.08
C LEU A 207 -7.64 7.93 -16.22
N PHE A 208 -8.65 7.15 -16.60
CA PHE A 208 -8.53 6.15 -17.65
C PHE A 208 -8.73 6.72 -19.06
N GLY A 209 -9.15 8.00 -19.19
CA GLY A 209 -9.41 8.63 -20.48
C GLY A 209 -10.39 7.80 -21.33
N ASN A 210 -10.00 7.49 -22.56
CA ASN A 210 -10.80 6.66 -23.48
C ASN A 210 -10.56 5.16 -23.33
N ARG A 211 -9.74 4.72 -22.36
CA ARG A 211 -9.46 3.30 -22.16
C ARG A 211 -10.66 2.58 -21.55
N ASP A 212 -10.86 1.36 -21.98
CA ASP A 212 -11.86 0.47 -21.41
C ASP A 212 -11.29 -0.22 -20.16
N TYR A 213 -11.60 0.35 -19.00
CA TYR A 213 -11.13 -0.17 -17.70
C TYR A 213 -11.64 -1.60 -17.41
N THR A 214 -12.69 -2.08 -18.09
CA THR A 214 -13.22 -3.44 -17.89
C THR A 214 -12.31 -4.51 -18.47
N ARG A 215 -11.34 -4.13 -19.30
CA ARG A 215 -10.35 -5.02 -19.93
C ARG A 215 -8.99 -5.01 -19.24
N ILE A 216 -8.82 -4.18 -18.22
CA ILE A 216 -7.58 -4.08 -17.47
C ILE A 216 -7.53 -5.22 -16.45
N ASP A 217 -6.39 -5.87 -16.34
CA ASP A 217 -6.15 -6.83 -15.26
C ASP A 217 -5.96 -6.08 -13.93
N LEU A 218 -6.94 -6.21 -13.05
CA LEU A 218 -6.98 -5.57 -11.75
C LEU A 218 -6.53 -6.50 -10.60
N THR A 219 -5.96 -7.67 -10.93
CA THR A 219 -5.43 -8.62 -9.94
C THR A 219 -4.13 -8.15 -9.32
N GLY A 220 -3.36 -7.35 -10.06
CA GLY A 220 -2.07 -6.81 -9.65
C GLY A 220 -2.13 -5.73 -8.57
N ASP A 221 -0.96 -5.15 -8.30
CA ASP A 221 -0.85 -4.00 -7.40
C ASP A 221 -1.52 -2.77 -8.02
N ILE A 222 -2.32 -2.06 -7.22
CA ILE A 222 -3.09 -0.92 -7.71
C ILE A 222 -2.21 0.26 -8.13
N PHE A 223 -1.02 0.40 -7.51
CA PHE A 223 -0.11 1.48 -7.87
C PHE A 223 0.60 1.23 -9.20
N GLU A 224 0.97 -0.03 -9.47
CA GLU A 224 1.49 -0.41 -10.79
C GLU A 224 0.42 -0.20 -11.87
N ILE A 225 -0.83 -0.55 -11.62
CA ILE A 225 -1.95 -0.32 -12.54
C ILE A 225 -2.15 1.16 -12.80
N LEU A 226 -2.12 2.01 -11.76
CA LEU A 226 -2.23 3.46 -11.91
C LEU A 226 -1.08 4.04 -12.73
N GLU A 227 0.14 3.56 -12.55
CA GLU A 227 1.31 4.03 -13.31
C GLU A 227 1.23 3.58 -14.77
N GLN A 228 0.94 2.31 -15.02
CA GLN A 228 0.95 1.72 -16.36
C GLN A 228 -0.25 2.17 -17.19
N GLU A 229 -1.44 2.17 -16.59
CA GLU A 229 -2.70 2.39 -17.31
C GLU A 229 -3.16 3.84 -17.27
N CYS A 230 -2.89 4.56 -16.17
CA CYS A 230 -3.36 5.93 -15.98
C CYS A 230 -2.24 6.96 -16.02
N HIS A 231 -0.97 6.53 -16.13
CA HIS A 231 0.22 7.40 -16.06
C HIS A 231 0.26 8.25 -14.77
N GLN A 232 -0.28 7.68 -13.67
CA GLN A 232 -0.30 8.31 -12.35
C GLN A 232 0.70 7.64 -11.45
N GLN A 233 1.71 8.40 -11.02
CA GLN A 233 2.69 7.95 -10.03
C GLN A 233 2.30 8.51 -8.66
N ILE A 234 2.03 7.61 -7.72
CA ILE A 234 1.71 7.99 -6.34
C ILE A 234 2.98 8.45 -5.64
N SER A 235 2.90 9.63 -5.00
CA SER A 235 4.02 10.21 -4.26
C SER A 235 3.81 10.27 -2.76
N SER A 236 2.56 10.36 -2.33
CA SER A 236 2.20 10.43 -0.92
C SER A 236 0.75 9.98 -0.69
N ASN A 237 0.42 9.69 0.55
CA ASN A 237 -0.94 9.45 0.97
C ASN A 237 -1.20 10.05 2.36
N VAL A 238 -2.45 10.38 2.63
CA VAL A 238 -2.94 10.71 3.97
C VAL A 238 -3.83 9.57 4.40
N ALA A 239 -3.49 8.94 5.53
CA ALA A 239 -4.19 7.79 6.08
C ALA A 239 -4.83 8.13 7.43
N HIS A 240 -6.10 7.78 7.58
CA HIS A 240 -6.81 7.79 8.85
C HIS A 240 -6.94 6.37 9.36
N LEU A 241 -6.40 6.11 10.54
CA LEU A 241 -6.39 4.78 11.17
C LEU A 241 -7.61 4.63 12.07
N LYS A 242 -8.35 3.54 11.87
CA LYS A 242 -9.58 3.23 12.62
C LYS A 242 -9.60 1.75 12.99
N ALA A 243 -10.17 1.40 14.14
CA ALA A 243 -10.56 0.03 14.43
C ALA A 243 -11.93 -0.24 13.78
N SER A 244 -12.08 -1.39 13.13
CA SER A 244 -13.33 -1.77 12.47
C SER A 244 -13.56 -3.28 12.57
N CYS A 245 -14.80 -3.69 12.77
CA CYS A 245 -15.19 -5.10 12.63
C CYS A 245 -15.68 -5.43 11.21
N GLY A 246 -15.66 -4.44 10.29
CA GLY A 246 -16.27 -4.60 8.97
C GLY A 246 -17.78 -4.81 9.01
N ASP A 247 -18.42 -4.74 7.86
CA ASP A 247 -19.79 -5.19 7.68
C ASP A 247 -19.87 -6.72 7.53
N GLU A 248 -21.06 -7.26 7.37
CA GLU A 248 -21.27 -8.70 7.22
C GLU A 248 -20.59 -9.26 5.95
N ALA A 249 -20.63 -8.49 4.85
CA ALA A 249 -20.02 -8.91 3.59
C ALA A 249 -18.48 -8.97 3.69
N ILE A 250 -17.87 -7.95 4.32
CA ILE A 250 -16.41 -7.92 4.56
C ILE A 250 -16.00 -9.05 5.48
N ARG A 251 -16.72 -9.28 6.60
CA ARG A 251 -16.41 -10.38 7.51
C ARG A 251 -16.52 -11.73 6.85
N ALA A 252 -17.58 -11.96 6.06
CA ALA A 252 -17.76 -13.18 5.30
C ALA A 252 -16.62 -13.40 4.29
N ALA A 253 -16.26 -12.37 3.53
CA ALA A 253 -15.15 -12.39 2.59
C ALA A 253 -13.82 -12.71 3.28
N MET A 254 -13.58 -12.12 4.44
CA MET A 254 -12.34 -12.29 5.22
C MET A 254 -12.35 -13.53 6.14
N ARG A 255 -13.46 -14.28 6.19
CA ARG A 255 -13.65 -15.47 7.04
C ARG A 255 -13.45 -15.17 8.52
N LEU A 256 -13.87 -14.00 8.98
CA LEU A 256 -13.70 -13.53 10.36
C LEU A 256 -14.87 -13.94 11.25
N ALA A 257 -14.57 -14.23 12.50
CA ALA A 257 -15.58 -14.47 13.53
C ALA A 257 -16.33 -13.16 13.89
N PRO A 258 -17.57 -13.24 14.42
CA PRO A 258 -18.25 -12.07 14.94
C PRO A 258 -17.43 -11.36 16.02
N GLY A 259 -17.25 -10.03 15.87
CA GLY A 259 -16.50 -9.22 16.83
C GLY A 259 -14.99 -9.20 16.63
N GLU A 260 -14.45 -9.98 15.71
CA GLU A 260 -13.02 -9.89 15.36
C GLU A 260 -12.72 -8.54 14.69
N ALA A 261 -11.77 -7.82 15.29
CA ALA A 261 -11.41 -6.47 14.86
C ALA A 261 -10.33 -6.49 13.77
N MET A 262 -10.43 -5.54 12.86
CA MET A 262 -9.43 -5.23 11.84
C MET A 262 -8.93 -3.80 12.02
N LEU A 263 -7.72 -3.52 11.55
CA LEU A 263 -7.26 -2.17 11.33
C LEU A 263 -7.80 -1.69 9.99
N LEU A 264 -8.56 -0.60 9.99
CA LEU A 264 -8.99 0.09 8.78
C LEU A 264 -8.08 1.30 8.54
N LEU A 265 -7.47 1.35 7.36
CA LEU A 265 -6.85 2.55 6.82
C LEU A 265 -7.80 3.16 5.77
N ASP A 266 -8.26 4.38 6.04
CA ASP A 266 -9.02 5.22 5.09
C ASP A 266 -8.03 6.24 4.52
N GLU A 267 -7.62 6.04 3.27
CA GLU A 267 -6.48 6.73 2.68
C GLU A 267 -6.88 7.50 1.42
N VAL A 268 -6.33 8.70 1.28
CA VAL A 268 -6.32 9.42 0.01
C VAL A 268 -4.90 9.49 -0.52
N CYS A 269 -4.70 9.01 -1.74
CA CYS A 269 -3.40 8.96 -2.40
C CYS A 269 -3.26 10.11 -3.39
N PHE A 270 -2.07 10.74 -3.39
CA PHE A 270 -1.75 11.91 -4.17
C PHE A 270 -0.60 11.62 -5.15
N ASN A 271 -0.69 12.20 -6.33
CA ASN A 271 0.40 12.17 -7.30
C ASN A 271 1.47 13.25 -6.99
N ARG A 272 2.55 13.31 -7.80
CA ARG A 272 3.64 14.27 -7.63
C ARG A 272 3.21 15.74 -7.75
N LEU A 273 2.03 16.04 -8.31
CA LEU A 273 1.45 17.37 -8.38
C LEU A 273 0.49 17.66 -7.22
N CYS A 274 0.53 16.82 -6.16
CA CYS A 274 -0.36 16.88 -5.00
C CYS A 274 -1.85 16.82 -5.36
N ARG A 275 -2.21 16.17 -6.47
CA ARG A 275 -3.60 15.94 -6.86
C ARG A 275 -4.05 14.59 -6.34
N PRO A 276 -5.26 14.48 -5.74
CA PRO A 276 -5.79 13.20 -5.31
C PRO A 276 -6.12 12.36 -6.55
N VAL A 277 -5.70 11.10 -6.52
CA VAL A 277 -5.89 10.16 -7.65
C VAL A 277 -6.61 8.87 -7.24
N MET A 278 -6.66 8.59 -5.95
CA MET A 278 -7.32 7.41 -5.41
C MET A 278 -7.73 7.65 -3.96
N ARG A 279 -8.91 7.15 -3.56
CA ARG A 279 -9.25 6.88 -2.17
C ARG A 279 -9.31 5.38 -1.95
N SER A 280 -8.72 4.89 -0.88
CA SER A 280 -8.68 3.46 -0.55
C SER A 280 -9.18 3.22 0.87
N LEU A 281 -10.00 2.19 1.04
CA LEU A 281 -10.39 1.64 2.33
C LEU A 281 -9.77 0.24 2.45
N SER A 282 -8.75 0.12 3.28
CA SER A 282 -7.98 -1.11 3.44
C SER A 282 -8.20 -1.70 4.83
N TYR A 283 -8.82 -2.87 4.89
CA TYR A 283 -9.10 -3.61 6.13
C TYR A 283 -8.04 -4.68 6.31
N TYR A 284 -7.19 -4.53 7.32
CA TYR A 284 -6.11 -5.45 7.65
C TYR A 284 -6.49 -6.31 8.83
N THR A 285 -6.27 -7.62 8.72
CA THR A 285 -6.43 -8.54 9.82
C THR A 285 -5.24 -8.47 10.79
N ASN A 286 -5.32 -9.20 11.90
CA ASN A 286 -4.24 -9.37 12.87
C ASN A 286 -3.05 -10.21 12.35
N PHE A 287 -3.03 -10.58 11.08
CA PHE A 287 -1.88 -11.18 10.42
C PHE A 287 -0.65 -10.24 10.45
N PHE A 288 -0.90 -8.93 10.40
CA PHE A 288 0.15 -7.91 10.39
C PHE A 288 0.37 -7.36 11.80
N ASP A 289 1.65 -7.27 12.20
CA ASP A 289 2.08 -6.56 13.41
C ASP A 289 2.55 -5.15 13.02
N PHE A 290 1.60 -4.20 12.94
CA PHE A 290 1.90 -2.85 12.54
C PHE A 290 2.60 -2.04 13.61
N SER A 291 3.63 -1.31 13.20
CA SER A 291 4.41 -0.41 14.04
C SER A 291 4.41 1.01 13.48
N ILE A 292 4.68 1.98 14.31
CA ILE A 292 4.92 3.37 13.90
C ILE A 292 6.13 3.91 14.66
N LEU A 293 7.08 4.48 13.93
CA LEU A 293 8.20 5.17 14.56
C LEU A 293 7.78 6.60 14.94
N ARG A 294 7.85 6.92 16.24
CA ARG A 294 7.59 8.26 16.74
C ARG A 294 8.90 8.86 17.24
N LYS A 295 9.44 9.86 16.52
CA LYS A 295 10.59 10.64 16.97
C LYS A 295 10.12 11.75 17.91
N LEU A 296 10.86 11.96 18.99
CA LEU A 296 10.70 13.13 19.85
C LEU A 296 11.52 14.28 19.21
N LEU A 297 10.88 15.42 18.99
CA LEU A 297 11.51 16.63 18.47
C LEU A 297 12.20 17.37 19.59
#